data_656ac9e0c63596af6ccb0f639531d845
#
_entry.id   656ac9e0c63596af6ccb0f639531d845
#
_cell.length_a   1.000
_cell.length_b   1.000
_cell.length_c   1.000
_cell.angle_alpha   90.00
_cell.angle_beta   90.00
_cell.angle_gamma   90.00
#
_symmetry.space_group_name_H-M   'P 1'
#
loop_
_entity.id
_entity.type
_entity.pdbx_description
1 polymer ?
#
loop_
_entity_poly.entity_id
_entity_poly.type
_entity_poly.pdbx_seq_one_letter_code
_entity_poly.pdbx_strand_id
1 'polypeptide(L)'
;IEEILSNYNLGKLDSFKGIEEGIENTNYFLSVNKKKLILTVYEKRVKSEDLPFFSNLMSSLNKANFKCPAPIVNNSNSTITNFDGKKLMIVSFLDGKAKSNLSPNNCKDIGIETAKMHELTKNIKIKRQNDLSVNSWRSLFETVKDQCSKLHKDLPKLVEESLNSVEKKWPKDLPKGIIHADLFHDNIFFNKDKFSGIIDFYFSCEDFFAFEIAICFNALCFDGLKENLSFNVTKAKNLSLIHISEPTRHHV
;
A
#
# COMPACT_ATOMS: atom_id res chain seq x y z
N ILE A 1 -8.77 8.48 23.81
CA ILE A 1 -9.43 7.47 22.94
C ILE A 1 -10.95 7.52 23.13
N GLU A 2 -11.48 7.51 24.37
CA GLU A 2 -12.93 7.55 24.63
C GLU A 2 -13.58 8.80 24.02
N GLU A 3 -12.94 9.95 24.12
CA GLU A 3 -13.41 11.19 23.52
C GLU A 3 -13.43 11.12 21.99
N ILE A 4 -12.46 10.45 21.36
CA ILE A 4 -12.47 10.17 19.92
C ILE A 4 -13.67 9.27 19.58
N LEU A 5 -13.90 8.21 20.36
CA LEU A 5 -14.98 7.26 20.14
C LEU A 5 -16.36 7.86 20.34
N SER A 6 -16.51 8.94 21.13
CA SER A 6 -17.78 9.65 21.26
C SER A 6 -18.30 10.23 19.94
N ASN A 7 -17.40 10.43 18.96
CA ASN A 7 -17.77 10.82 17.60
C ASN A 7 -18.31 9.67 16.74
N TYR A 8 -18.40 8.43 17.27
CA TYR A 8 -18.81 7.26 16.53
C TYR A 8 -19.92 6.49 17.27
N ASN A 9 -20.79 5.87 16.51
CA ASN A 9 -21.81 4.97 17.07
C ASN A 9 -21.28 3.52 17.14
N LEU A 10 -20.18 3.32 17.89
CA LEU A 10 -19.48 2.02 17.97
C LEU A 10 -19.75 1.26 19.27
N GLY A 11 -20.19 1.94 20.33
CA GLY A 11 -20.40 1.38 21.65
C GLY A 11 -19.22 1.63 22.60
N LYS A 12 -19.13 0.83 23.67
CA LYS A 12 -18.14 1.04 24.75
C LYS A 12 -16.77 0.51 24.37
N LEU A 13 -15.73 1.27 24.70
CA LEU A 13 -14.34 0.83 24.62
C LEU A 13 -14.09 -0.29 25.64
N ASP A 14 -13.67 -1.46 25.17
CA ASP A 14 -13.26 -2.58 26.02
C ASP A 14 -11.76 -2.45 26.39
N SER A 15 -10.93 -2.18 25.40
CA SER A 15 -9.47 -1.99 25.56
C SER A 15 -8.85 -1.30 24.36
N PHE A 16 -7.64 -0.74 24.54
CA PHE A 16 -6.81 -0.25 23.44
C PHE A 16 -5.34 -0.51 23.73
N LYS A 17 -4.55 -0.56 22.64
CA LYS A 17 -3.08 -0.75 22.71
C LYS A 17 -2.44 0.00 21.55
N GLY A 18 -1.34 0.72 21.81
CA GLY A 18 -0.49 1.28 20.76
C GLY A 18 0.14 0.18 19.91
N ILE A 19 0.26 0.43 18.63
CA ILE A 19 0.97 -0.42 17.66
C ILE A 19 2.30 0.27 17.40
N GLU A 20 3.41 -0.41 17.74
CA GLU A 20 4.76 0.14 17.59
C GLU A 20 5.30 0.00 16.17
N GLU A 21 4.69 -0.89 15.38
CA GLU A 21 5.02 -1.09 13.98
C GLU A 21 4.46 0.04 13.12
N GLY A 22 5.30 0.58 12.22
CA GLY A 22 4.97 1.71 11.36
C GLY A 22 5.68 3.00 11.77
N ILE A 23 6.28 3.68 10.78
CA ILE A 23 7.14 4.86 11.01
C ILE A 23 6.38 6.17 10.73
N GLU A 24 5.25 6.10 10.01
CA GLU A 24 4.64 7.27 9.39
C GLU A 24 3.45 7.83 10.13
N ASN A 25 2.66 6.97 10.74
CA ASN A 25 1.43 7.32 11.45
C ASN A 25 1.40 6.65 12.83
N THR A 26 0.67 7.24 13.75
CA THR A 26 0.45 6.62 15.06
C THR A 26 -0.79 5.73 14.98
N ASN A 27 -0.60 4.43 15.24
CA ASN A 27 -1.66 3.43 15.15
C ASN A 27 -2.02 2.86 16.51
N TYR A 28 -3.30 2.61 16.73
CA TYR A 28 -3.83 1.95 17.92
C TYR A 28 -4.76 0.81 17.53
N PHE A 29 -4.54 -0.35 18.12
CA PHE A 29 -5.54 -1.40 18.14
C PHE A 29 -6.62 -1.02 19.16
N LEU A 30 -7.88 -1.13 18.76
CA LEU A 30 -9.04 -0.89 19.62
C LEU A 30 -9.90 -2.15 19.68
N SER A 31 -10.36 -2.51 20.87
CA SER A 31 -11.52 -3.39 21.07
C SER A 31 -12.69 -2.55 21.54
N VAL A 32 -13.74 -2.49 20.76
CA VAL A 32 -14.93 -1.68 21.04
C VAL A 32 -16.15 -2.57 20.86
N ASN A 33 -16.88 -2.81 21.95
CA ASN A 33 -18.03 -3.71 21.94
C ASN A 33 -17.71 -5.08 21.28
N LYS A 34 -16.56 -5.67 21.66
CA LYS A 34 -15.96 -6.92 21.13
C LYS A 34 -15.58 -6.87 19.64
N LYS A 35 -15.72 -5.74 18.97
CA LYS A 35 -15.23 -5.55 17.60
C LYS A 35 -13.77 -5.06 17.64
N LYS A 36 -12.95 -5.63 16.79
CA LYS A 36 -11.55 -5.22 16.60
C LYS A 36 -11.47 -4.12 15.54
N LEU A 37 -10.80 -3.04 15.85
CA LEU A 37 -10.65 -1.87 14.98
C LEU A 37 -9.20 -1.36 15.04
N ILE A 38 -8.81 -0.59 14.04
CA ILE A 38 -7.56 0.18 14.04
C ILE A 38 -7.93 1.65 13.97
N LEU A 39 -7.37 2.43 14.89
CA LEU A 39 -7.36 3.88 14.83
C LEU A 39 -6.00 4.33 14.30
N THR A 40 -6.01 5.06 13.19
CA THR A 40 -4.81 5.72 12.65
C THR A 40 -4.92 7.21 12.87
N VAL A 41 -3.90 7.79 13.51
CA VAL A 41 -3.70 9.24 13.63
C VAL A 41 -2.66 9.64 12.60
N TYR A 42 -3.07 10.48 11.65
CA TYR A 42 -2.18 10.92 10.56
C TYR A 42 -1.25 12.01 11.05
N GLU A 43 0.03 11.76 10.89
CA GLU A 43 1.10 12.68 11.21
C GLU A 43 1.50 13.50 9.96
N LYS A 44 2.76 13.96 9.89
CA LYS A 44 3.20 14.95 8.89
C LYS A 44 3.31 14.44 7.45
N ARG A 45 3.49 13.13 7.22
CA ARG A 45 3.81 12.60 5.89
C ARG A 45 2.60 12.45 4.98
N VAL A 46 1.48 12.03 5.55
CA VAL A 46 0.23 11.90 4.79
C VAL A 46 -0.43 13.26 4.67
N LYS A 47 -0.58 13.77 3.45
CA LYS A 47 -1.24 15.03 3.18
C LYS A 47 -2.73 14.92 3.52
N SER A 48 -3.26 15.86 4.26
CA SER A 48 -4.68 15.85 4.68
C SER A 48 -5.65 15.87 3.50
N GLU A 49 -5.25 16.48 2.37
CA GLU A 49 -6.01 16.50 1.12
C GLU A 49 -6.12 15.15 0.43
N ASP A 50 -5.20 14.22 0.69
CA ASP A 50 -5.20 12.88 0.11
C ASP A 50 -6.07 11.88 0.89
N LEU A 51 -6.41 12.16 2.15
CA LEU A 51 -7.20 11.27 3.00
C LEU A 51 -8.56 10.87 2.41
N PRO A 52 -9.32 11.78 1.75
CA PRO A 52 -10.56 11.41 1.08
C PRO A 52 -10.36 10.39 -0.04
N PHE A 53 -9.23 10.44 -0.77
CA PHE A 53 -8.88 9.45 -1.78
C PHE A 53 -8.69 8.06 -1.16
N PHE A 54 -7.86 7.94 -0.13
CA PHE A 54 -7.57 6.66 0.53
C PHE A 54 -8.83 6.04 1.15
N SER A 55 -9.63 6.87 1.83
CA SER A 55 -10.89 6.42 2.42
C SER A 55 -11.88 5.94 1.36
N ASN A 56 -12.04 6.68 0.25
CA ASN A 56 -12.91 6.30 -0.85
C ASN A 56 -12.44 5.00 -1.51
N LEU A 57 -11.12 4.87 -1.75
CA LEU A 57 -10.52 3.67 -2.32
C LEU A 57 -10.83 2.43 -1.45
N MET A 58 -10.49 2.46 -0.17
CA MET A 58 -10.76 1.34 0.75
C MET A 58 -12.26 1.04 0.85
N SER A 59 -13.11 2.07 0.92
CA SER A 59 -14.57 1.89 0.97
C SER A 59 -15.11 1.23 -0.29
N SER A 60 -14.61 1.62 -1.46
CA SER A 60 -15.02 1.06 -2.76
C SER A 60 -14.56 -0.39 -2.92
N LEU A 61 -13.32 -0.69 -2.55
CA LEU A 61 -12.77 -2.03 -2.53
C LEU A 61 -13.54 -2.95 -1.58
N ASN A 62 -13.82 -2.48 -0.37
CA ASN A 62 -14.57 -3.25 0.61
C ASN A 62 -16.01 -3.54 0.15
N LYS A 63 -16.72 -2.56 -0.44
CA LYS A 63 -18.05 -2.75 -1.04
C LYS A 63 -18.04 -3.81 -2.15
N ALA A 64 -16.94 -3.94 -2.86
CA ALA A 64 -16.72 -4.97 -3.88
C ALA A 64 -16.23 -6.31 -3.31
N ASN A 65 -16.28 -6.50 -1.99
CA ASN A 65 -15.79 -7.68 -1.28
C ASN A 65 -14.29 -7.97 -1.48
N PHE A 66 -13.48 -6.94 -1.75
CA PHE A 66 -12.04 -7.04 -1.69
C PHE A 66 -11.58 -7.06 -0.23
N LYS A 67 -10.60 -7.90 0.06
CA LYS A 67 -10.11 -8.08 1.44
C LYS A 67 -9.13 -6.95 1.80
N CYS A 68 -9.66 -5.91 2.40
CA CYS A 68 -8.91 -4.77 2.94
C CYS A 68 -9.65 -4.17 4.14
N PRO A 69 -9.01 -3.33 4.96
CA PRO A 69 -9.67 -2.59 6.02
C PRO A 69 -10.82 -1.72 5.47
N ALA A 70 -11.94 -1.69 6.18
CA ALA A 70 -13.09 -0.86 5.85
C ALA A 70 -13.10 0.40 6.73
N PRO A 71 -13.07 1.62 6.16
CA PRO A 71 -13.26 2.84 6.93
C PRO A 71 -14.60 2.89 7.64
N ILE A 72 -14.59 3.31 8.90
CA ILE A 72 -15.79 3.45 9.73
C ILE A 72 -16.28 4.89 9.66
N VAL A 73 -17.57 5.03 9.43
CA VAL A 73 -18.21 6.34 9.34
C VAL A 73 -18.52 6.85 10.75
N ASN A 74 -18.21 8.12 11.02
CA ASN A 74 -18.53 8.80 12.28
C ASN A 74 -19.96 9.37 12.28
N ASN A 75 -20.38 9.97 13.38
CA ASN A 75 -21.73 10.55 13.57
C ASN A 75 -22.05 11.71 12.62
N SER A 76 -21.02 12.32 12.02
CA SER A 76 -21.15 13.38 10.99
C SER A 76 -21.15 12.82 9.56
N ASN A 77 -21.32 11.51 9.41
CA ASN A 77 -21.31 10.80 8.13
C ASN A 77 -19.98 10.93 7.34
N SER A 78 -18.87 11.10 8.07
CA SER A 78 -17.51 11.18 7.52
C SER A 78 -16.68 10.00 8.01
N THR A 79 -15.75 9.53 7.18
CA THR A 79 -14.74 8.52 7.56
C THR A 79 -13.50 9.16 8.18
N ILE A 80 -13.35 10.49 8.03
CA ILE A 80 -12.22 11.26 8.57
C ILE A 80 -12.74 12.11 9.71
N THR A 81 -12.08 12.03 10.86
CA THR A 81 -12.39 12.84 12.04
C THR A 81 -11.25 13.80 12.33
N ASN A 82 -11.59 15.03 12.74
CA ASN A 82 -10.65 15.99 13.27
C ASN A 82 -10.68 15.90 14.80
N PHE A 83 -9.54 15.73 15.41
CA PHE A 83 -9.41 15.72 16.85
C PHE A 83 -8.08 16.36 17.27
N ASP A 84 -8.14 17.37 18.09
CA ASP A 84 -6.97 18.11 18.60
C ASP A 84 -5.99 18.53 17.49
N GLY A 85 -6.54 19.12 16.41
CA GLY A 85 -5.76 19.58 15.25
C GLY A 85 -5.20 18.48 14.34
N LYS A 86 -5.41 17.21 14.66
CA LYS A 86 -4.98 16.07 13.86
C LYS A 86 -6.15 15.43 13.11
N LYS A 87 -5.85 14.86 11.95
CA LYS A 87 -6.78 14.01 11.21
C LYS A 87 -6.61 12.57 11.69
N LEU A 88 -7.71 11.86 11.79
CA LEU A 88 -7.71 10.44 12.14
C LEU A 88 -8.79 9.67 11.38
N MET A 89 -8.60 8.38 11.27
CA MET A 89 -9.55 7.44 10.69
C MET A 89 -9.60 6.17 11.52
N ILE A 90 -10.79 5.63 11.71
CA ILE A 90 -10.98 4.30 12.26
C ILE A 90 -11.32 3.35 11.12
N VAL A 91 -10.64 2.21 11.07
CA VAL A 91 -10.90 1.16 10.08
C VAL A 91 -11.15 -0.18 10.77
N SER A 92 -11.82 -1.10 10.08
CA SER A 92 -11.95 -2.47 10.56
C SER A 92 -10.60 -3.16 10.66
N PHE A 93 -10.45 -4.01 11.66
CA PHE A 93 -9.28 -4.87 11.78
C PHE A 93 -9.31 -5.97 10.71
N LEU A 94 -8.20 -6.21 10.06
CA LEU A 94 -8.02 -7.31 9.13
C LEU A 94 -7.30 -8.46 9.85
N ASP A 95 -7.95 -9.62 9.97
CA ASP A 95 -7.33 -10.79 10.58
C ASP A 95 -6.25 -11.36 9.65
N GLY A 96 -5.15 -11.80 10.24
CA GLY A 96 -3.98 -12.34 9.54
C GLY A 96 -2.69 -11.76 10.04
N LYS A 97 -1.59 -12.15 9.41
CA LYS A 97 -0.25 -11.66 9.72
C LYS A 97 0.56 -11.54 8.43
N ALA A 98 1.49 -10.61 8.42
CA ALA A 98 2.57 -10.53 7.45
C ALA A 98 3.38 -11.84 7.42
N LYS A 99 3.86 -12.21 6.25
CA LYS A 99 4.62 -13.45 6.05
C LYS A 99 5.95 -13.11 5.37
N SER A 100 7.05 -13.27 6.10
CA SER A 100 8.39 -12.91 5.61
C SER A 100 8.92 -13.88 4.54
N ASN A 101 8.48 -15.14 4.55
CA ASN A 101 8.89 -16.14 3.56
C ASN A 101 7.69 -16.60 2.74
N LEU A 102 7.57 -16.07 1.53
CA LEU A 102 6.48 -16.39 0.60
C LEU A 102 6.85 -17.60 -0.26
N SER A 103 5.90 -18.53 -0.43
CA SER A 103 5.98 -19.58 -1.42
C SER A 103 5.57 -19.07 -2.82
N PRO A 104 5.91 -19.78 -3.92
CA PRO A 104 5.39 -19.46 -5.24
C PRO A 104 3.85 -19.39 -5.31
N ASN A 105 3.15 -20.22 -4.53
CA ASN A 105 1.68 -20.16 -4.44
C ASN A 105 1.20 -18.88 -3.75
N ASN A 106 1.88 -18.43 -2.68
CA ASN A 106 1.55 -17.14 -2.08
C ASN A 106 1.74 -16.00 -3.09
N CYS A 107 2.82 -16.01 -3.89
CA CYS A 107 3.05 -15.01 -4.94
C CYS A 107 1.95 -15.06 -6.02
N LYS A 108 1.46 -16.25 -6.37
CA LYS A 108 0.31 -16.42 -7.27
C LYS A 108 -0.95 -15.77 -6.70
N ASP A 109 -1.28 -16.02 -5.43
CA ASP A 109 -2.45 -15.44 -4.78
C ASP A 109 -2.35 -13.91 -4.71
N ILE A 110 -1.15 -13.38 -4.39
CA ILE A 110 -0.88 -11.94 -4.42
C ILE A 110 -1.13 -11.38 -5.83
N GLY A 111 -0.61 -12.02 -6.87
CA GLY A 111 -0.82 -11.58 -8.26
C GLY A 111 -2.31 -11.54 -8.64
N ILE A 112 -3.08 -12.57 -8.26
CA ILE A 112 -4.53 -12.63 -8.48
C ILE A 112 -5.24 -11.46 -7.80
N GLU A 113 -4.97 -11.25 -6.53
CA GLU A 113 -5.66 -10.22 -5.75
C GLU A 113 -5.22 -8.80 -6.17
N THR A 114 -3.96 -8.60 -6.56
CA THR A 114 -3.50 -7.33 -7.14
C THR A 114 -4.21 -7.02 -8.47
N ALA A 115 -4.32 -8.00 -9.37
CA ALA A 115 -5.05 -7.83 -10.62
C ALA A 115 -6.55 -7.53 -10.37
N LYS A 116 -7.16 -8.21 -9.41
CA LYS A 116 -8.53 -7.95 -8.97
C LYS A 116 -8.69 -6.53 -8.41
N MET A 117 -7.74 -6.05 -7.62
CA MET A 117 -7.75 -4.67 -7.12
C MET A 117 -7.71 -3.66 -8.28
N HIS A 118 -6.81 -3.86 -9.25
CA HIS A 118 -6.72 -3.02 -10.44
C HIS A 118 -8.05 -2.99 -11.22
N GLU A 119 -8.71 -4.13 -11.38
CA GLU A 119 -10.00 -4.22 -12.09
C GLU A 119 -11.11 -3.49 -11.33
N LEU A 120 -11.23 -3.71 -10.03
CA LEU A 120 -12.25 -3.10 -9.18
C LEU A 120 -12.11 -1.58 -9.06
N THR A 121 -10.91 -1.05 -9.27
CA THR A 121 -10.64 0.39 -9.15
C THR A 121 -10.76 1.17 -10.45
N LYS A 122 -10.97 0.53 -11.58
CA LYS A 122 -11.09 1.18 -12.92
C LYS A 122 -12.11 2.33 -12.96
N ASN A 123 -13.21 2.20 -12.24
CA ASN A 123 -14.31 3.16 -12.24
C ASN A 123 -14.24 4.19 -11.10
N ILE A 124 -13.19 4.17 -10.28
CA ILE A 124 -13.01 5.16 -9.23
C ILE A 124 -12.65 6.51 -9.85
N LYS A 125 -13.49 7.52 -9.59
CA LYS A 125 -13.37 8.86 -10.20
C LYS A 125 -12.30 9.73 -9.53
N ILE A 126 -12.13 9.58 -8.20
CA ILE A 126 -11.13 10.33 -7.45
C ILE A 126 -9.77 9.72 -7.72
N LYS A 127 -8.82 10.56 -8.15
CA LYS A 127 -7.47 10.14 -8.50
C LYS A 127 -6.45 10.90 -7.67
N ARG A 128 -5.35 10.24 -7.38
CA ARG A 128 -4.18 10.81 -6.74
C ARG A 128 -2.96 10.50 -7.62
N GLN A 129 -2.15 11.50 -7.89
CA GLN A 129 -0.90 11.30 -8.64
C GLN A 129 0.15 10.60 -7.76
N ASN A 130 1.05 9.88 -8.40
CA ASN A 130 2.18 9.26 -7.70
C ASN A 130 3.26 10.29 -7.40
N ASP A 131 3.39 10.68 -6.13
CA ASP A 131 4.45 11.59 -5.67
C ASP A 131 5.85 10.94 -5.69
N LEU A 132 5.92 9.60 -5.83
CA LEU A 132 7.15 8.81 -5.87
C LEU A 132 7.39 8.17 -7.25
N SER A 133 6.89 8.78 -8.32
CA SER A 133 7.14 8.36 -9.71
C SER A 133 8.45 8.93 -10.26
N VAL A 134 8.84 8.47 -11.44
CA VAL A 134 10.08 8.88 -12.13
C VAL A 134 10.30 10.40 -12.16
N ASN A 135 9.23 11.18 -12.27
CA ASN A 135 9.31 12.64 -12.33
C ASN A 135 9.81 13.30 -11.03
N SER A 136 9.72 12.62 -9.89
CA SER A 136 10.16 13.12 -8.58
C SER A 136 11.50 12.55 -8.12
N TRP A 137 11.95 11.45 -8.72
CA TRP A 137 13.16 10.75 -8.22
C TRP A 137 14.43 11.61 -8.28
N ARG A 138 14.60 12.40 -9.34
CA ARG A 138 15.77 13.28 -9.45
C ARG A 138 15.79 14.34 -8.37
N SER A 139 14.67 15.01 -8.15
CA SER A 139 14.57 16.02 -7.09
C SER A 139 14.77 15.42 -5.70
N LEU A 140 14.23 14.23 -5.45
CA LEU A 140 14.46 13.50 -4.19
C LEU A 140 15.94 13.14 -4.02
N PHE A 141 16.60 12.66 -5.07
CA PHE A 141 18.02 12.34 -5.01
C PHE A 141 18.86 13.56 -4.69
N GLU A 142 18.61 14.71 -5.31
CA GLU A 142 19.39 15.94 -5.04
C GLU A 142 19.29 16.37 -3.55
N THR A 143 18.19 16.07 -2.86
CA THR A 143 18.07 16.38 -1.42
C THR A 143 18.96 15.52 -0.52
N VAL A 144 19.42 14.36 -0.98
CA VAL A 144 20.21 13.39 -0.19
C VAL A 144 21.55 13.07 -0.79
N LYS A 145 21.92 13.65 -1.94
CA LYS A 145 23.12 13.35 -2.71
C LYS A 145 24.41 13.39 -1.89
N ASP A 146 24.55 14.44 -1.07
CA ASP A 146 25.72 14.60 -0.20
C ASP A 146 25.79 13.51 0.89
N GLN A 147 24.64 13.03 1.34
CA GLN A 147 24.56 11.96 2.34
C GLN A 147 24.89 10.60 1.72
N CYS A 148 24.53 10.37 0.45
CA CYS A 148 24.86 9.14 -0.27
C CYS A 148 26.38 8.89 -0.32
N SER A 149 27.20 9.94 -0.48
CA SER A 149 28.66 9.83 -0.46
C SER A 149 29.22 9.33 0.87
N LYS A 150 28.51 9.57 1.98
CA LYS A 150 28.90 9.07 3.32
C LYS A 150 28.64 7.57 3.47
N LEU A 151 27.68 7.02 2.74
CA LEU A 151 27.37 5.58 2.73
C LEU A 151 28.37 4.83 1.84
N HIS A 152 28.60 5.32 0.63
CA HIS A 152 29.60 4.79 -0.30
C HIS A 152 29.99 5.85 -1.31
N LYS A 153 31.31 6.01 -1.55
CA LYS A 153 31.87 7.07 -2.41
C LYS A 153 31.31 7.09 -3.84
N ASP A 154 31.02 5.92 -4.41
CA ASP A 154 30.55 5.78 -5.78
C ASP A 154 29.02 5.78 -5.91
N LEU A 155 28.29 5.77 -4.78
CA LEU A 155 26.82 5.70 -4.77
C LEU A 155 26.16 6.87 -5.51
N PRO A 156 26.57 8.14 -5.34
CA PRO A 156 25.96 9.25 -6.08
C PRO A 156 26.06 9.09 -7.58
N LYS A 157 27.23 8.64 -8.08
CA LYS A 157 27.45 8.40 -9.51
C LYS A 157 26.55 7.28 -10.03
N LEU A 158 26.47 6.17 -9.30
CA LEU A 158 25.62 5.03 -9.67
C LEU A 158 24.14 5.43 -9.74
N VAL A 159 23.66 6.19 -8.75
CA VAL A 159 22.27 6.69 -8.73
C VAL A 159 22.02 7.63 -9.92
N GLU A 160 22.94 8.55 -10.20
CA GLU A 160 22.81 9.50 -11.32
C GLU A 160 22.76 8.80 -12.67
N GLU A 161 23.65 7.83 -12.92
CA GLU A 161 23.66 7.01 -14.14
C GLU A 161 22.36 6.20 -14.27
N SER A 162 21.86 5.65 -13.16
CA SER A 162 20.59 4.92 -13.12
C SER A 162 19.40 5.83 -13.44
N LEU A 163 19.33 7.03 -12.85
CA LEU A 163 18.30 8.03 -13.13
C LEU A 163 18.32 8.43 -14.61
N ASN A 164 19.48 8.75 -15.16
CA ASN A 164 19.63 9.09 -16.58
C ASN A 164 19.10 7.98 -17.51
N SER A 165 19.40 6.72 -17.16
CA SER A 165 18.94 5.57 -17.94
C SER A 165 17.43 5.37 -17.84
N VAL A 166 16.88 5.47 -16.62
CA VAL A 166 15.46 5.22 -16.37
C VAL A 166 14.60 6.34 -16.96
N GLU A 167 14.95 7.61 -16.74
CA GLU A 167 14.21 8.76 -17.30
C GLU A 167 14.13 8.70 -18.82
N LYS A 168 15.23 8.29 -19.49
CA LYS A 168 15.27 8.14 -20.95
C LYS A 168 14.40 6.98 -21.45
N LYS A 169 14.30 5.90 -20.67
CA LYS A 169 13.64 4.65 -21.07
C LYS A 169 12.25 4.47 -20.44
N TRP A 170 11.80 5.42 -19.61
CA TRP A 170 10.51 5.30 -18.92
C TRP A 170 9.39 5.13 -19.95
N PRO A 171 8.55 4.11 -19.80
CA PRO A 171 7.48 3.87 -20.76
C PRO A 171 6.45 5.00 -20.71
N LYS A 172 5.79 5.25 -21.86
CA LYS A 172 4.78 6.31 -21.98
C LYS A 172 3.37 5.74 -22.20
N ASP A 173 3.27 4.55 -22.81
CA ASP A 173 2.02 3.97 -23.28
C ASP A 173 1.79 2.57 -22.68
N LEU A 174 1.82 2.48 -21.33
CA LEU A 174 1.43 1.28 -20.63
C LEU A 174 0.05 1.46 -19.97
N PRO A 175 -0.70 0.36 -19.78
CA PRO A 175 -1.94 0.38 -19.02
C PRO A 175 -1.71 0.94 -17.62
N LYS A 176 -2.57 1.87 -17.20
CA LYS A 176 -2.49 2.54 -15.92
C LYS A 176 -3.84 2.59 -15.21
N GLY A 177 -3.79 2.74 -13.92
CA GLY A 177 -4.94 2.87 -13.05
C GLY A 177 -4.48 3.06 -11.62
N ILE A 178 -5.36 2.78 -10.66
CA ILE A 178 -5.01 2.87 -9.25
C ILE A 178 -4.18 1.65 -8.88
N ILE A 179 -2.99 1.90 -8.35
CA ILE A 179 -2.08 0.92 -7.78
C ILE A 179 -1.97 1.13 -6.26
N HIS A 180 -1.55 0.11 -5.54
CA HIS A 180 -1.27 0.22 -4.11
C HIS A 180 0.05 0.98 -3.84
N ALA A 181 1.03 0.74 -4.69
CA ALA A 181 2.37 1.35 -4.70
C ALA A 181 3.27 1.01 -3.48
N ASP A 182 2.81 0.15 -2.58
CA ASP A 182 3.56 -0.28 -1.38
C ASP A 182 3.28 -1.74 -1.00
N LEU A 183 3.23 -2.64 -2.00
CA LEU A 183 3.00 -4.07 -1.79
C LEU A 183 4.27 -4.80 -1.34
N PHE A 184 4.64 -4.53 -0.08
CA PHE A 184 5.72 -5.22 0.64
C PHE A 184 5.16 -6.32 1.54
N HIS A 185 6.05 -7.15 2.11
CA HIS A 185 5.67 -8.28 2.95
C HIS A 185 4.77 -7.90 4.12
N ASP A 186 5.03 -6.78 4.76
CA ASP A 186 4.33 -6.25 5.93
C ASP A 186 2.92 -5.75 5.62
N ASN A 187 2.64 -5.41 4.37
CA ASN A 187 1.33 -4.92 3.92
C ASN A 187 0.41 -6.03 3.36
N ILE A 188 0.90 -7.27 3.28
CA ILE A 188 0.17 -8.40 2.73
C ILE A 188 -0.04 -9.47 3.80
N PHE A 189 -1.29 -9.68 4.19
CA PHE A 189 -1.63 -10.57 5.29
C PHE A 189 -2.10 -11.94 4.82
N PHE A 190 -1.67 -12.94 5.58
CA PHE A 190 -2.07 -14.34 5.42
C PHE A 190 -2.61 -14.90 6.73
N ASN A 191 -3.60 -15.78 6.63
CA ASN A 191 -4.02 -16.65 7.72
C ASN A 191 -3.52 -18.07 7.38
N LYS A 192 -2.45 -18.51 8.05
CA LYS A 192 -1.62 -19.64 7.63
C LYS A 192 -1.08 -19.39 6.22
N ASP A 193 -1.51 -20.18 5.22
CA ASP A 193 -1.10 -20.03 3.81
C ASP A 193 -2.19 -19.42 2.91
N LYS A 194 -3.34 -19.04 3.48
CA LYS A 194 -4.41 -18.41 2.71
C LYS A 194 -4.29 -16.90 2.78
N PHE A 195 -4.33 -16.24 1.63
CA PHE A 195 -4.39 -14.79 1.52
C PHE A 195 -5.56 -14.23 2.36
N SER A 196 -5.26 -13.30 3.24
CA SER A 196 -6.23 -12.67 4.14
C SER A 196 -6.60 -11.26 3.71
N GLY A 197 -5.68 -10.53 3.08
CA GLY A 197 -5.94 -9.20 2.54
C GLY A 197 -4.72 -8.31 2.49
N ILE A 198 -4.93 -7.07 2.07
CA ILE A 198 -3.93 -6.01 1.92
C ILE A 198 -4.28 -4.87 2.87
N ILE A 199 -3.27 -4.29 3.50
CA ILE A 199 -3.39 -3.12 4.39
C ILE A 199 -2.51 -1.98 3.88
N ASP A 200 -2.61 -0.82 4.50
CA ASP A 200 -1.74 0.36 4.28
C ASP A 200 -1.82 0.96 2.87
N PHE A 201 -2.99 1.48 2.52
CA PHE A 201 -3.28 2.09 1.22
C PHE A 201 -2.76 3.54 1.08
N TYR A 202 -1.93 4.04 2.00
CA TYR A 202 -1.58 5.47 2.04
C TYR A 202 -0.52 5.92 1.01
N PHE A 203 0.02 4.97 0.23
CA PHE A 203 0.82 5.24 -0.98
C PHE A 203 0.02 5.09 -2.26
N SER A 204 -1.20 4.55 -2.20
CA SER A 204 -2.00 4.29 -3.40
C SER A 204 -2.16 5.53 -4.26
N CYS A 205 -2.06 5.35 -5.57
CA CYS A 205 -2.02 6.44 -6.54
C CYS A 205 -2.39 5.92 -7.94
N GLU A 206 -2.55 6.83 -8.90
CA GLU A 206 -2.64 6.46 -10.32
C GLU A 206 -1.23 6.34 -10.92
N ASP A 207 -0.86 5.14 -11.37
CA ASP A 207 0.37 4.89 -12.11
C ASP A 207 0.22 3.65 -13.02
N PHE A 208 1.31 3.22 -13.68
CA PHE A 208 1.31 2.03 -14.52
C PHE A 208 1.13 0.76 -13.67
N PHE A 209 0.28 -0.15 -14.11
CA PHE A 209 0.16 -1.47 -13.47
C PHE A 209 1.49 -2.24 -13.49
N ALA A 210 2.30 -2.05 -14.54
CA ALA A 210 3.64 -2.62 -14.62
C ALA A 210 4.56 -2.12 -13.50
N PHE A 211 4.37 -0.88 -13.01
CA PHE A 211 5.13 -0.34 -11.89
C PHE A 211 4.79 -1.07 -10.58
N GLU A 212 3.52 -1.35 -10.32
CA GLU A 212 3.09 -2.19 -9.19
C GLU A 212 3.76 -3.58 -9.23
N ILE A 213 3.77 -4.20 -10.41
CA ILE A 213 4.41 -5.52 -10.58
C ILE A 213 5.92 -5.44 -10.33
N ALA A 214 6.57 -4.37 -10.75
CA ALA A 214 7.99 -4.17 -10.48
C ALA A 214 8.28 -3.99 -8.98
N ILE A 215 7.41 -3.27 -8.24
CA ILE A 215 7.47 -3.17 -6.78
C ILE A 215 7.34 -4.56 -6.16
N CYS A 216 6.32 -5.33 -6.56
CA CYS A 216 6.11 -6.69 -6.06
C CYS A 216 7.29 -7.62 -6.37
N PHE A 217 7.91 -7.53 -7.54
CA PHE A 217 9.10 -8.32 -7.87
C PHE A 217 10.25 -7.99 -6.93
N ASN A 218 10.50 -6.72 -6.70
CA ASN A 218 11.57 -6.25 -5.82
C ASN A 218 11.35 -6.67 -4.36
N ALA A 219 10.12 -6.52 -3.89
CA ALA A 219 9.77 -6.77 -2.49
C ALA A 219 9.60 -8.26 -2.17
N LEU A 220 9.08 -9.09 -3.10
CA LEU A 220 8.54 -10.41 -2.78
C LEU A 220 9.24 -11.57 -3.50
N CYS A 221 10.02 -11.28 -4.55
CA CYS A 221 10.58 -12.32 -5.42
C CYS A 221 12.10 -12.51 -5.26
N PHE A 222 12.66 -12.09 -4.15
CA PHE A 222 14.04 -12.40 -3.81
C PHE A 222 14.11 -13.38 -2.64
N ASP A 223 15.05 -14.32 -2.71
CA ASP A 223 15.39 -15.26 -1.66
C ASP A 223 16.81 -15.04 -1.18
N GLY A 224 17.11 -15.43 0.06
CA GLY A 224 18.45 -15.33 0.64
C GLY A 224 18.57 -14.23 1.70
N LEU A 225 19.79 -14.06 2.18
CA LEU A 225 20.16 -13.01 3.14
C LEU A 225 20.78 -11.81 2.40
N LYS A 226 20.89 -10.68 3.08
CA LYS A 226 21.35 -9.38 2.52
C LYS A 226 22.58 -9.47 1.58
N GLU A 227 23.51 -10.38 1.84
CA GLU A 227 24.75 -10.52 1.07
C GLU A 227 24.63 -11.48 -0.13
N ASN A 228 23.57 -12.30 -0.15
CA ASN A 228 23.37 -13.34 -1.18
C ASN A 228 21.91 -13.40 -1.65
N LEU A 229 21.34 -12.23 -2.00
CA LEU A 229 19.99 -12.16 -2.56
C LEU A 229 19.99 -12.73 -3.98
N SER A 230 19.08 -13.66 -4.23
CA SER A 230 18.85 -14.24 -5.56
C SER A 230 17.42 -14.02 -6.01
N PHE A 231 17.25 -13.56 -7.25
CA PHE A 231 15.92 -13.39 -7.83
C PHE A 231 15.27 -14.75 -8.12
N ASN A 232 14.11 -14.99 -7.51
CA ASN A 232 13.35 -16.21 -7.69
C ASN A 232 12.39 -16.10 -8.88
N VAL A 233 12.81 -16.60 -10.02
CA VAL A 233 12.05 -16.60 -11.27
C VAL A 233 10.70 -17.32 -11.14
N THR A 234 10.61 -18.36 -10.30
CA THR A 234 9.35 -19.10 -10.10
C THR A 234 8.32 -18.24 -9.37
N LYS A 235 8.72 -17.53 -8.30
CA LYS A 235 7.86 -16.57 -7.62
C LYS A 235 7.40 -15.48 -8.58
N ALA A 236 8.31 -14.87 -9.33
CA ALA A 236 8.01 -13.81 -10.27
C ALA A 236 7.05 -14.26 -11.37
N LYS A 237 7.27 -15.44 -11.97
CA LYS A 237 6.33 -16.02 -12.95
C LYS A 237 4.93 -16.22 -12.36
N ASN A 238 4.83 -16.80 -11.17
CA ASN A 238 3.53 -17.01 -10.53
C ASN A 238 2.80 -15.69 -10.23
N LEU A 239 3.51 -14.66 -9.80
CA LEU A 239 2.95 -13.35 -9.51
C LEU A 239 2.45 -12.64 -10.79
N SER A 240 3.20 -12.72 -11.90
CA SER A 240 2.91 -11.98 -13.12
C SER A 240 1.95 -12.68 -14.09
N LEU A 241 1.75 -13.99 -13.98
CA LEU A 241 0.97 -14.78 -14.95
C LEU A 241 -0.44 -14.24 -15.21
N ILE A 242 -1.09 -13.66 -14.22
CA ILE A 242 -2.46 -13.15 -14.33
C ILE A 242 -2.51 -11.80 -15.03
N HIS A 243 -1.50 -10.96 -14.84
CA HIS A 243 -1.39 -9.66 -15.52
C HIS A 243 -1.07 -9.80 -17.01
N ILE A 244 -0.52 -10.96 -17.43
CA ILE A 244 -0.19 -11.24 -18.82
C ILE A 244 -1.36 -11.91 -19.56
N SER A 245 -2.22 -12.64 -18.86
CA SER A 245 -3.32 -13.43 -19.48
C SER A 245 -4.63 -12.66 -19.65
N GLU A 246 -4.80 -11.47 -19.08
CA GLU A 246 -6.06 -10.70 -19.12
C GLU A 246 -6.11 -9.46 -20.05
N PRO A 247 -5.07 -9.05 -20.81
CA PRO A 247 -5.19 -7.88 -21.70
C PRO A 247 -6.12 -8.06 -22.91
N THR A 248 -6.55 -9.28 -23.22
CA THR A 248 -7.16 -9.61 -24.53
C THR A 248 -8.64 -9.94 -24.50
N ARG A 249 -9.34 -9.87 -23.36
CA ARG A 249 -10.76 -10.25 -23.28
C ARG A 249 -11.78 -9.11 -23.41
N HIS A 250 -11.38 -7.88 -23.68
CA HIS A 250 -12.30 -6.77 -23.85
C HIS A 250 -12.19 -6.07 -25.21
N HIS A 251 -12.19 -6.84 -26.29
CA HIS A 251 -12.56 -6.32 -27.61
C HIS A 251 -13.37 -7.38 -28.34
N VAL A 252 -14.64 -7.45 -28.02
CA VAL A 252 -15.73 -7.74 -28.99
C VAL A 252 -17.01 -7.09 -28.48
#